data_909fd1f0de4c0a1cb4fe0de9e019dd76
#
_entry.id   909fd1f0de4c0a1cb4fe0de9e019dd76
#
_cell.length_a   1.000
_cell.length_b   1.000
_cell.length_c   1.000
_cell.angle_alpha   90.00
_cell.angle_beta   90.00
_cell.angle_gamma   90.00
#
_symmetry.space_group_name_H-M   'P 1'
#
loop_
_entity.id
_entity.type
_entity.pdbx_description
1 polymer ?
#
loop_
_entity_poly.entity_id
_entity_poly.type
_entity_poly.pdbx_seq_one_letter_code
_entity_poly.pdbx_strand_id
1 'polypeptide(L)'
;VKAQERAFINLVIKTKHLKVKSSSGGIIKLTGTSKNQDIDLDLYGVYHGYGLVVSDNTSIRAGSGSKAEILAGETLNAKVSFGGSIFYKGNPEVVKDKKVAGGIIKQMN
;
A
#
# COMPACT_ATOMS: atom_id res chain seq x y z
N VAL A 1 -10.24 0.42 6.37
CA VAL A 1 -9.37 1.12 7.34
C VAL A 1 -9.02 2.49 6.80
N LYS A 2 -9.17 3.50 7.62
CA LYS A 2 -8.95 4.88 7.21
C LYS A 2 -8.20 5.66 8.27
N ALA A 3 -7.14 6.36 7.88
CA ALA A 3 -6.40 7.26 8.75
C ALA A 3 -6.26 8.63 8.11
N GLN A 4 -6.58 9.68 8.84
CA GLN A 4 -6.51 11.07 8.38
C GLN A 4 -5.89 11.96 9.45
N GLU A 5 -5.34 13.11 9.03
CA GLU A 5 -4.88 14.17 9.93
C GLU A 5 -3.92 13.67 11.01
N ARG A 6 -2.89 12.94 10.57
CA ARG A 6 -1.84 12.36 11.44
C ARG A 6 -2.35 11.30 12.41
N ALA A 7 -3.53 10.70 12.14
CA ALA A 7 -3.99 9.58 12.92
C ALA A 7 -3.05 8.38 12.75
N PHE A 8 -2.89 7.60 13.80
CA PHE A 8 -2.11 6.36 13.75
C PHE A 8 -3.03 5.18 14.03
N ILE A 9 -3.03 4.22 13.10
CA ILE A 9 -3.82 2.99 13.24
C ILE A 9 -2.90 1.79 13.18
N ASN A 10 -3.02 0.90 14.17
CA ASN A 10 -2.26 -0.35 14.21
C ASN A 10 -3.26 -1.48 14.51
N LEU A 11 -3.48 -2.36 13.52
CA LEU A 11 -4.49 -3.40 13.61
C LEU A 11 -3.95 -4.75 13.15
N VAL A 12 -4.49 -5.81 13.73
CA VAL A 12 -4.32 -7.18 13.24
C VAL A 12 -5.60 -7.56 12.50
N ILE A 13 -5.46 -7.98 11.24
CA ILE A 13 -6.57 -8.19 10.33
C ILE A 13 -6.55 -9.59 9.74
N LYS A 14 -7.76 -10.17 9.63
CA LYS A 14 -7.97 -11.39 8.85
C LYS A 14 -9.24 -11.20 8.05
N THR A 15 -9.10 -11.03 6.74
CA THR A 15 -10.24 -10.69 5.87
C THR A 15 -9.98 -11.19 4.44
N LYS A 16 -11.03 -11.25 3.64
CA LYS A 16 -10.89 -11.55 2.21
C LYS A 16 -10.59 -10.29 1.39
N HIS A 17 -11.23 -9.19 1.71
CA HIS A 17 -11.07 -7.93 1.01
C HIS A 17 -10.75 -6.82 2.00
N LEU A 18 -9.63 -6.18 1.79
CA LEU A 18 -9.18 -5.09 2.64
C LEU A 18 -9.11 -3.81 1.83
N LYS A 19 -9.74 -2.75 2.34
CA LYS A 19 -9.56 -1.40 1.81
C LYS A 19 -8.85 -0.55 2.83
N VAL A 20 -7.82 0.15 2.40
CA VAL A 20 -7.03 1.03 3.25
C VAL A 20 -6.97 2.40 2.61
N LYS A 21 -7.25 3.42 3.40
CA LYS A 21 -7.12 4.80 2.95
C LYS A 21 -6.39 5.61 4.00
N SER A 22 -5.32 6.29 3.59
CA SER A 22 -4.55 7.15 4.47
C SER A 22 -4.28 8.48 3.78
N SER A 23 -4.54 9.56 4.47
CA SER A 23 -4.34 10.90 3.94
C SER A 23 -3.93 11.88 5.04
N SER A 24 -3.44 13.06 4.62
CA SER A 24 -3.09 14.15 5.54
C SER A 24 -2.12 13.72 6.64
N GLY A 25 -1.12 12.92 6.27
CA GLY A 25 -0.11 12.45 7.21
C GLY A 25 -0.55 11.29 8.09
N GLY A 26 -1.72 10.69 7.82
CA GLY A 26 -2.16 9.50 8.57
C GLY A 26 -1.20 8.32 8.39
N ILE A 27 -1.05 7.50 9.41
CA ILE A 27 -0.16 6.33 9.39
C ILE A 27 -0.99 5.09 9.72
N ILE A 28 -0.90 4.08 8.86
CA ILE A 28 -1.58 2.81 9.08
C ILE A 28 -0.56 1.68 9.07
N LYS A 29 -0.59 0.87 10.11
CA LYS A 29 0.21 -0.35 10.20
C LYS A 29 -0.72 -1.54 10.37
N LEU A 30 -0.65 -2.50 9.46
CA LEU A 30 -1.49 -3.68 9.49
C LEU A 30 -0.63 -4.94 9.51
N THR A 31 -1.10 -5.93 10.26
CA THR A 31 -0.52 -7.27 10.29
C THR A 31 -1.66 -8.29 10.15
N GLY A 32 -1.32 -9.50 9.75
CA GLY A 32 -2.30 -10.56 9.58
C GLY A 32 -2.37 -11.07 8.15
N THR A 33 -3.57 -11.35 7.65
CA THR A 33 -3.77 -11.91 6.32
C THR A 33 -4.95 -11.29 5.61
N SER A 34 -4.83 -11.16 4.28
CA SER A 34 -5.93 -10.77 3.40
C SER A 34 -5.77 -11.49 2.07
N LYS A 35 -6.88 -11.77 1.42
CA LYS A 35 -6.84 -12.31 0.06
C LYS A 35 -6.54 -11.21 -0.95
N ASN A 36 -7.21 -10.10 -0.83
CA ASN A 36 -7.02 -8.92 -1.68
C ASN A 36 -6.85 -7.68 -0.82
N GLN A 37 -6.01 -6.75 -1.28
CA GLN A 37 -5.92 -5.44 -0.64
C GLN A 37 -6.01 -4.32 -1.67
N ASP A 38 -6.74 -3.27 -1.31
CA ASP A 38 -6.89 -2.06 -2.10
C ASP A 38 -6.47 -0.89 -1.23
N ILE A 39 -5.38 -0.22 -1.60
CA ILE A 39 -4.75 0.80 -0.78
C ILE A 39 -4.73 2.13 -1.54
N ASP A 40 -5.20 3.18 -0.89
CA ASP A 40 -5.21 4.53 -1.44
C ASP A 40 -4.53 5.46 -0.45
N LEU A 41 -3.37 5.99 -0.84
CA LEU A 41 -2.58 6.90 -0.02
C LEU A 41 -2.46 8.25 -0.71
N ASP A 42 -2.67 9.32 0.04
CA ASP A 42 -2.59 10.67 -0.49
C ASP A 42 -2.11 11.64 0.59
N LEU A 43 -1.62 12.81 0.17
CA LEU A 43 -1.22 13.90 1.07
C LEU A 43 -0.32 13.42 2.22
N TYR A 44 0.79 12.77 1.86
CA TYR A 44 1.80 12.26 2.81
C TYR A 44 1.29 11.13 3.71
N GLY A 45 0.23 10.43 3.30
CA GLY A 45 -0.21 9.23 4.01
C GLY A 45 0.86 8.14 3.98
N VAL A 46 0.96 7.34 5.04
CA VAL A 46 1.95 6.27 5.17
C VAL A 46 1.26 4.95 5.49
N TYR A 47 1.65 3.89 4.80
CA TYR A 47 1.14 2.55 5.05
C TYR A 47 2.29 1.57 5.28
N HIS A 48 2.28 0.91 6.42
CA HIS A 48 3.23 -0.14 6.76
C HIS A 48 2.53 -1.49 6.71
N GLY A 49 2.69 -2.21 5.62
CA GLY A 49 2.00 -3.47 5.37
C GLY A 49 2.90 -4.68 5.20
N TYR A 50 4.17 -4.61 5.59
CA TYR A 50 5.07 -5.77 5.47
C TYR A 50 4.63 -6.95 6.35
N GLY A 51 3.87 -6.71 7.39
CA GLY A 51 3.34 -7.78 8.24
C GLY A 51 1.99 -8.35 7.78
N LEU A 52 1.41 -7.81 6.72
CA LEU A 52 0.13 -8.27 6.18
C LEU A 52 0.39 -9.14 4.95
N VAL A 53 0.11 -10.43 5.06
CA VAL A 53 0.28 -11.37 3.95
C VAL A 53 -0.94 -11.31 3.05
N VAL A 54 -0.72 -11.05 1.76
CA VAL A 54 -1.78 -11.00 0.75
C VAL A 54 -1.56 -12.14 -0.24
N SER A 55 -2.59 -12.95 -0.45
CA SER A 55 -2.46 -14.15 -1.29
C SER A 55 -2.72 -13.89 -2.78
N ASP A 56 -3.67 -13.02 -3.12
CA ASP A 56 -4.11 -12.84 -4.50
C ASP A 56 -3.69 -11.49 -5.07
N ASN A 57 -4.50 -10.45 -4.85
CA ASN A 57 -4.32 -9.19 -5.56
C ASN A 57 -3.98 -8.03 -4.61
N THR A 58 -3.02 -7.22 -5.01
CA THR A 58 -2.74 -5.94 -4.36
C THR A 58 -2.93 -4.83 -5.38
N SER A 59 -3.81 -3.90 -5.06
CA SER A 59 -3.98 -2.67 -5.82
C SER A 59 -3.60 -1.51 -4.92
N ILE A 60 -2.64 -0.70 -5.34
CA ILE A 60 -2.16 0.40 -4.51
C ILE A 60 -1.98 1.67 -5.32
N ARG A 61 -2.41 2.75 -4.73
CA ARG A 61 -2.27 4.08 -5.28
C ARG A 61 -1.59 4.97 -4.25
N ALA A 62 -0.43 5.52 -4.60
CA ALA A 62 0.31 6.40 -3.71
C ALA A 62 0.54 7.74 -4.40
N GLY A 63 -0.01 8.81 -3.85
CA GLY A 63 0.09 10.14 -4.41
C GLY A 63 0.61 11.17 -3.42
N SER A 64 1.01 12.32 -3.93
CA SER A 64 1.36 13.52 -3.14
C SER A 64 2.31 13.22 -1.97
N GLY A 65 3.44 12.58 -2.26
CA GLY A 65 4.47 12.32 -1.25
C GLY A 65 4.17 11.17 -0.30
N SER A 66 3.17 10.36 -0.60
CA SER A 66 2.81 9.19 0.21
C SER A 66 3.88 8.10 0.16
N LYS A 67 3.90 7.24 1.17
CA LYS A 67 4.83 6.12 1.22
C LYS A 67 4.08 4.85 1.58
N ALA A 68 4.35 3.78 0.84
CA ALA A 68 3.75 2.48 1.09
C ALA A 68 4.80 1.38 1.16
N GLU A 69 4.64 0.49 2.13
CA GLU A 69 5.43 -0.72 2.27
C GLU A 69 4.47 -1.90 2.29
N ILE A 70 4.56 -2.78 1.30
CA ILE A 70 3.58 -3.85 1.11
C ILE A 70 4.24 -5.20 0.81
N LEU A 71 3.50 -6.27 1.09
CA LEU A 71 3.79 -7.60 0.56
C LEU A 71 2.87 -7.85 -0.63
N ALA A 72 3.45 -8.15 -1.77
CA ALA A 72 2.67 -8.41 -2.98
C ALA A 72 2.21 -9.88 -3.02
N GLY A 73 0.96 -10.10 -3.43
CA GLY A 73 0.45 -11.45 -3.70
C GLY A 73 0.80 -11.90 -5.10
N GLU A 74 -0.13 -12.52 -5.80
CA GLU A 74 0.09 -12.98 -7.18
C GLU A 74 0.13 -11.81 -8.18
N THR A 75 -0.72 -10.80 -7.97
CA THR A 75 -0.83 -9.65 -8.85
C THR A 75 -0.62 -8.36 -8.09
N LEU A 76 0.26 -7.52 -8.63
CA LEU A 76 0.48 -6.18 -8.10
C LEU A 76 0.09 -5.14 -9.15
N ASN A 77 -0.84 -4.27 -8.79
CA ASN A 77 -1.22 -3.12 -9.60
C ASN A 77 -0.86 -1.86 -8.81
N ALA A 78 0.23 -1.21 -9.19
CA ALA A 78 0.79 -0.09 -8.44
C ALA A 78 0.74 1.18 -9.26
N LYS A 79 0.25 2.25 -8.67
CA LYS A 79 0.21 3.57 -9.30
C LYS A 79 0.80 4.60 -8.35
N VAL A 80 1.76 5.37 -8.86
CA VAL A 80 2.45 6.42 -8.09
C VAL A 80 2.31 7.73 -8.83
N SER A 81 2.06 8.80 -8.09
CA SER A 81 1.99 10.15 -8.65
C SER A 81 2.54 11.18 -7.68
N PHE A 82 3.03 12.31 -8.21
CA PHE A 82 3.44 13.48 -7.43
C PHE A 82 4.40 13.15 -6.29
N GLY A 83 5.42 12.34 -6.58
CA GLY A 83 6.46 12.04 -5.60
C GLY A 83 6.13 10.93 -4.61
N GLY A 84 5.05 10.19 -4.83
CA GLY A 84 4.73 9.03 -3.99
C GLY A 84 5.76 7.92 -4.12
N SER A 85 5.82 7.03 -3.14
CA SER A 85 6.77 5.91 -3.12
C SER A 85 6.06 4.62 -2.74
N ILE A 86 6.33 3.55 -3.47
CA ILE A 86 5.83 2.21 -3.16
C ILE A 86 7.01 1.26 -3.10
N PHE A 87 7.15 0.59 -1.96
CA PHE A 87 8.16 -0.45 -1.77
C PHE A 87 7.44 -1.78 -1.51
N TYR A 88 7.71 -2.79 -2.34
CA TYR A 88 7.03 -4.07 -2.19
C TYR A 88 8.04 -5.21 -2.04
N LYS A 89 7.62 -6.24 -1.31
CA LYS A 89 8.35 -7.49 -1.17
C LYS A 89 7.54 -8.63 -1.78
N GLY A 90 8.21 -9.67 -2.23
CA GLY A 90 7.60 -10.82 -2.85
C GLY A 90 7.87 -10.87 -4.35
N ASN A 91 7.35 -11.91 -5.00
CA ASN A 91 7.53 -12.13 -6.43
C ASN A 91 6.16 -12.28 -7.11
N PRO A 92 5.42 -11.18 -7.31
CA PRO A 92 4.15 -11.28 -8.01
C PRO A 92 4.36 -11.75 -9.46
N GLU A 93 3.48 -12.62 -9.94
CA GLU A 93 3.53 -13.10 -11.33
C GLU A 93 3.20 -11.99 -12.32
N VAL A 94 2.30 -11.08 -11.92
CA VAL A 94 1.88 -9.96 -12.76
C VAL A 94 2.13 -8.68 -12.01
N VAL A 95 2.91 -7.78 -12.62
CA VAL A 95 3.16 -6.44 -12.07
C VAL A 95 2.69 -5.43 -13.12
N LYS A 96 1.75 -4.59 -12.72
CA LYS A 96 1.35 -3.42 -13.50
C LYS A 96 1.73 -2.19 -12.71
N ASP A 97 2.61 -1.39 -13.26
CA ASP A 97 3.06 -0.17 -12.59
C ASP A 97 2.84 1.05 -13.46
N LYS A 98 2.51 2.16 -12.82
CA LYS A 98 2.34 3.45 -13.50
C LYS A 98 2.90 4.56 -12.63
N LYS A 99 3.80 5.36 -13.19
CA LYS A 99 4.41 6.50 -12.51
C LYS A 99 4.02 7.78 -13.25
N VAL A 100 3.53 8.76 -12.51
CA VAL A 100 3.13 10.06 -13.06
C VAL A 100 3.76 11.18 -12.24
N ALA A 101 4.37 12.16 -12.89
CA ALA A 101 4.96 13.34 -12.24
C ALA A 101 5.98 12.99 -11.14
N GLY A 102 6.84 12.02 -11.44
CA GLY A 102 7.82 11.54 -10.47
C GLY A 102 7.19 10.55 -9.51
N GLY A 103 7.94 9.69 -8.97
CA GLY A 103 7.49 8.65 -8.04
C GLY A 103 8.41 7.44 -8.13
N ILE A 104 8.34 6.58 -7.13
CA ILE A 104 9.20 5.42 -7.01
C ILE A 104 8.34 4.18 -6.77
N ILE A 105 8.58 3.14 -7.56
CA ILE A 105 8.06 1.79 -7.29
C ILE A 105 9.26 0.86 -7.28
N LYS A 106 9.54 0.22 -6.16
CA LYS A 106 10.74 -0.57 -6.00
C LYS A 106 10.46 -1.87 -5.26
N GLN A 107 11.05 -2.96 -5.79
CA GLN A 107 11.02 -4.26 -5.11
C GLN A 107 12.13 -4.32 -4.07
N MET A 108 11.77 -4.68 -2.84
CA MET A 108 12.67 -4.76 -1.70
C MET A 108 12.76 -6.22 -1.25
N ASN A 109 13.90 -6.84 -1.45
CA ASN A 109 14.13 -8.23 -1.01
C ASN A 109 15.40 -8.30 -0.18
#